data_4064508ed598b419de3ab550e2999ae5
#
_entry.id   4064508ed598b419de3ab550e2999ae5
#
_cell.length_a   1.000
_cell.length_b   1.000
_cell.length_c   1.000
_cell.angle_alpha   90.00
_cell.angle_beta   90.00
_cell.angle_gamma   90.00
#
_symmetry.space_group_name_H-M   'P 1'
#
loop_
_entity.id
_entity.type
_entity.pdbx_description
1 polymer ?
#
loop_
_entity_poly.entity_id
_entity_poly.type
_entity_poly.pdbx_seq_one_letter_code
_entity_poly.pdbx_strand_id
1 'polypeptide(L)'
;ATNQYHWTVQTNRNNSNDIENLFGTNPSYTWTPQSGQSVAGDYLISLDAYSVNQAPSGFIYECHDTISRIITIINDNLMFPTVVTPNGDGVNDVFTIHNLVEGQAFPDNELSIYNRYGKRIYFVQDIRNDSDFWDPAATNTPSGTYFYRFVGRGPIRDVEFKGSVEIIR
;
A
#
# COMPACT_ATOMS: atom_id res chain seq x y z
N ALA A 1 -10.91 39.56 14.08
CA ALA A 1 -10.35 38.58 13.15
C ALA A 1 -10.87 37.20 13.52
N THR A 2 -11.31 36.44 12.54
CA THR A 2 -11.70 35.01 12.71
C THR A 2 -10.71 34.18 11.97
N ASN A 3 -10.05 33.24 12.68
CA ASN A 3 -9.16 32.31 12.05
C ASN A 3 -9.95 31.20 11.36
N GLN A 4 -9.54 30.85 10.19
CA GLN A 4 -10.10 29.77 9.39
C GLN A 4 -8.99 28.80 8.97
N TYR A 5 -9.36 27.55 8.76
CA TYR A 5 -8.43 26.47 8.42
C TYR A 5 -9.00 25.67 7.25
N HIS A 6 -8.19 25.50 6.24
CA HIS A 6 -8.50 24.66 5.10
C HIS A 6 -7.51 23.52 5.02
N TRP A 7 -7.98 22.32 5.28
CA TRP A 7 -7.21 21.11 5.14
C TRP A 7 -7.48 20.46 3.78
N THR A 8 -6.41 20.02 3.14
CA THR A 8 -6.50 19.20 1.94
C THR A 8 -5.71 17.91 2.14
N VAL A 9 -6.31 16.79 1.74
CA VAL A 9 -5.64 15.49 1.66
C VAL A 9 -5.66 15.04 0.22
N GLN A 10 -4.49 14.94 -0.39
CA GLN A 10 -4.31 14.55 -1.78
C GLN A 10 -3.57 13.22 -1.85
N THR A 11 -4.15 12.24 -2.55
CA THR A 11 -3.50 10.97 -2.85
C THR A 11 -3.02 10.94 -4.30
N ASN A 12 -1.84 10.38 -4.54
CA ASN A 12 -1.26 10.24 -5.89
C ASN A 12 -1.52 8.83 -6.47
N ARG A 13 -2.65 8.20 -6.12
CA ARG A 13 -2.99 6.87 -6.61
C ARG A 13 -3.72 6.95 -7.94
N ASN A 14 -3.34 6.08 -8.87
CA ASN A 14 -4.03 5.78 -10.13
C ASN A 14 -4.36 6.99 -11.02
N ASN A 15 -3.53 8.04 -11.06
CA ASN A 15 -3.81 9.29 -11.80
C ASN A 15 -5.10 10.01 -11.37
N SER A 16 -5.78 9.60 -10.32
CA SER A 16 -6.87 10.37 -9.73
C SER A 16 -6.29 11.25 -8.63
N ASN A 17 -6.32 12.54 -8.83
CA ASN A 17 -6.09 13.53 -7.79
C ASN A 17 -7.36 13.63 -6.95
N ASP A 18 -7.63 12.61 -6.15
CA ASP A 18 -8.71 12.69 -5.19
C ASP A 18 -8.27 13.66 -4.08
N ILE A 19 -8.84 14.84 -4.10
CA ILE A 19 -8.59 15.88 -3.11
C ILE A 19 -9.80 15.94 -2.19
N GLU A 20 -9.60 15.58 -0.93
CA GLU A 20 -10.56 15.90 0.11
C GLU A 20 -10.30 17.31 0.63
N ASN A 21 -11.34 18.14 0.62
CA ASN A 21 -11.28 19.52 1.07
C ASN A 21 -12.16 19.69 2.31
N LEU A 22 -11.59 20.23 3.37
CA LEU A 22 -12.25 20.44 4.64
C LEU A 22 -12.01 21.86 5.14
N PHE A 23 -13.09 22.58 5.35
CA PHE A 23 -13.08 23.95 5.79
C PHE A 23 -13.68 24.07 7.20
N GLY A 24 -13.09 24.89 8.04
CA GLY A 24 -13.64 25.15 9.37
C GLY A 24 -12.83 26.11 10.21
N THR A 25 -13.34 26.37 11.39
CA THR A 25 -12.68 27.20 12.42
C THR A 25 -11.85 26.36 13.41
N ASN A 26 -11.86 25.03 13.26
CA ASN A 26 -11.11 24.12 14.11
C ASN A 26 -9.71 23.85 13.47
N PRO A 27 -8.60 24.09 14.20
CA PRO A 27 -7.27 23.83 13.70
C PRO A 27 -6.89 22.34 13.64
N SER A 28 -7.71 21.46 14.17
CA SER A 28 -7.47 20.01 14.14
C SER A 28 -8.48 19.29 13.28
N TYR A 29 -7.99 18.29 12.52
CA TYR A 29 -8.80 17.45 11.68
C TYR A 29 -8.43 15.98 11.89
N THR A 30 -9.43 15.10 11.89
CA THR A 30 -9.25 13.64 11.87
C THR A 30 -9.69 13.12 10.50
N TRP A 31 -8.74 12.60 9.75
CA TRP A 31 -9.01 11.96 8.47
C TRP A 31 -9.12 10.44 8.66
N THR A 32 -10.14 9.85 8.04
CA THR A 32 -10.31 8.39 7.97
C THR A 32 -10.39 7.97 6.51
N PRO A 33 -9.50 7.06 6.06
CA PRO A 33 -9.60 6.52 4.71
C PRO A 33 -10.95 5.88 4.44
N GLN A 34 -11.46 6.01 3.24
CA GLN A 34 -12.73 5.41 2.86
C GLN A 34 -12.64 3.88 2.88
N SER A 35 -13.67 3.22 3.41
CA SER A 35 -13.72 1.76 3.52
C SER A 35 -13.73 1.10 2.13
N GLY A 36 -12.91 0.05 1.95
CA GLY A 36 -12.84 -0.74 0.72
C GLY A 36 -11.72 -0.36 -0.24
N GLN A 37 -10.94 0.69 0.05
CA GLN A 37 -9.73 1.01 -0.70
C GLN A 37 -8.48 0.60 0.08
N SER A 38 -7.45 0.10 -0.63
CA SER A 38 -6.13 -0.03 -0.02
C SER A 38 -5.66 1.34 0.44
N VAL A 39 -5.44 1.48 1.73
CA VAL A 39 -5.04 2.77 2.35
C VAL A 39 -3.53 3.02 2.31
N ALA A 40 -2.72 2.04 1.88
CA ALA A 40 -1.28 2.21 1.79
C ALA A 40 -0.91 3.16 0.64
N GLY A 41 0.07 4.02 0.81
CA GLY A 41 0.55 4.99 -0.18
C GLY A 41 0.93 6.32 0.42
N ASP A 42 1.38 7.23 -0.44
CA ASP A 42 1.75 8.57 -0.06
C ASP A 42 0.56 9.52 -0.14
N TYR A 43 0.40 10.32 0.89
CA TYR A 43 -0.63 11.35 1.02
C TYR A 43 0.03 12.70 1.26
N LEU A 44 -0.22 13.66 0.39
CA LEU A 44 0.14 15.05 0.64
C LEU A 44 -0.97 15.70 1.47
N ILE A 45 -0.65 16.04 2.70
CA ILE A 45 -1.54 16.76 3.60
C ILE A 45 -1.10 18.21 3.63
N SER A 46 -2.01 19.13 3.33
CA SER A 46 -1.77 20.55 3.38
C SER A 46 -2.76 21.24 4.30
N LEU A 47 -2.29 22.20 5.05
CA LEU A 47 -3.07 23.11 5.85
C LEU A 47 -2.83 24.53 5.36
N ASP A 48 -3.88 25.23 4.99
CA ASP A 48 -3.90 26.66 4.80
C ASP A 48 -4.66 27.30 5.98
N ALA A 49 -3.95 28.02 6.81
CA ALA A 49 -4.49 28.78 7.92
C ALA A 49 -4.59 30.25 7.51
N TYR A 50 -5.79 30.83 7.58
CA TYR A 50 -5.97 32.21 7.21
C TYR A 50 -6.86 32.99 8.17
N SER A 51 -6.64 34.28 8.22
CA SER A 51 -7.45 35.18 9.00
C SER A 51 -8.00 36.28 8.11
N VAL A 52 -9.32 36.55 8.28
CA VAL A 52 -10.00 37.67 7.62
C VAL A 52 -9.95 38.86 8.55
N ASN A 53 -9.36 39.94 8.08
CA ASN A 53 -9.17 41.16 8.83
C ASN A 53 -9.82 42.34 8.11
N GLN A 54 -10.23 43.36 8.88
CA GLN A 54 -10.78 44.60 8.34
C GLN A 54 -9.95 45.81 8.85
N ALA A 55 -9.47 46.60 7.93
CA ALA A 55 -8.80 47.85 8.25
C ALA A 55 -9.81 48.91 8.73
N PRO A 56 -9.38 49.94 9.45
CA PRO A 56 -10.26 51.07 9.87
C PRO A 56 -10.94 51.76 8.68
N SER A 57 -10.37 51.67 7.49
CA SER A 57 -10.92 52.20 6.23
C SER A 57 -12.10 51.37 5.70
N GLY A 58 -12.43 50.22 6.33
CA GLY A 58 -13.43 49.25 5.85
C GLY A 58 -12.86 48.22 4.84
N PHE A 59 -11.59 48.33 4.43
CA PHE A 59 -10.98 47.38 3.53
C PHE A 59 -10.79 46.02 4.22
N ILE A 60 -11.22 44.95 3.54
CA ILE A 60 -11.05 43.54 4.02
C ILE A 60 -9.80 42.95 3.36
N TYR A 61 -8.96 42.30 4.16
CA TYR A 61 -7.78 41.57 3.68
C TYR A 61 -7.62 40.22 4.39
N GLU A 62 -7.00 39.28 3.72
CA GLU A 62 -6.73 37.96 4.24
C GLU A 62 -5.22 37.78 4.40
N CYS A 63 -4.83 37.12 5.50
CA CYS A 63 -3.46 36.71 5.75
C CYS A 63 -3.43 35.19 5.77
N HIS A 64 -2.62 34.58 4.91
CA HIS A 64 -2.49 33.13 4.76
C HIS A 64 -1.12 32.65 5.24
N ASP A 65 -1.12 31.48 5.85
CA ASP A 65 0.10 30.70 6.12
C ASP A 65 -0.18 29.23 5.79
N THR A 66 0.64 28.63 4.92
CA THR A 66 0.43 27.30 4.37
C THR A 66 1.58 26.39 4.72
N ILE A 67 1.25 25.19 5.21
CA ILE A 67 2.21 24.10 5.44
C ILE A 67 1.73 22.83 4.76
N SER A 68 2.65 22.07 4.19
CA SER A 68 2.37 20.76 3.58
C SER A 68 3.34 19.70 4.08
N ARG A 69 2.85 18.46 4.22
CA ARG A 69 3.65 17.29 4.58
C ARG A 69 3.19 16.06 3.83
N ILE A 70 4.15 15.21 3.47
CA ILE A 70 3.86 13.88 2.95
C ILE A 70 3.81 12.90 4.14
N ILE A 71 2.75 12.10 4.20
CA ILE A 71 2.60 10.98 5.12
C ILE A 71 2.49 9.72 4.28
N THR A 72 3.37 8.74 4.55
CA THR A 72 3.31 7.42 3.92
C THR A 72 2.56 6.46 4.84
N ILE A 73 1.47 5.90 4.36
CA ILE A 73 0.73 4.82 5.02
C ILE A 73 1.15 3.51 4.36
N ILE A 74 1.54 2.54 5.17
CA ILE A 74 1.93 1.21 4.71
C ILE A 74 0.97 0.15 5.26
N ASN A 75 0.72 -0.89 4.45
CA ASN A 75 -0.03 -2.07 4.88
C ASN A 75 0.93 -3.26 4.95
N ASP A 76 1.27 -3.68 6.16
CA ASP A 76 2.19 -4.78 6.43
C ASP A 76 1.50 -6.13 6.72
N ASN A 77 0.18 -6.19 6.52
CA ASN A 77 -0.60 -7.41 6.70
C ASN A 77 -0.56 -8.29 5.44
N LEU A 78 0.49 -9.10 5.31
CA LEU A 78 0.67 -10.00 4.18
C LEU A 78 -0.23 -11.24 4.30
N MET A 79 -0.88 -11.63 3.19
CA MET A 79 -1.65 -12.87 3.11
C MET A 79 -1.05 -13.79 2.05
N PHE A 80 -0.78 -15.04 2.45
CA PHE A 80 -0.16 -16.05 1.61
C PHE A 80 -1.20 -17.07 1.15
N PRO A 81 -1.21 -17.50 -0.12
CA PRO A 81 -2.12 -18.53 -0.60
C PRO A 81 -1.77 -19.89 0.01
N THR A 82 -2.78 -20.67 0.33
CA THR A 82 -2.64 -22.07 0.76
C THR A 82 -2.81 -23.05 -0.38
N VAL A 83 -3.46 -22.61 -1.47
CA VAL A 83 -3.73 -23.40 -2.68
C VAL A 83 -3.48 -22.52 -3.91
N VAL A 84 -2.90 -23.11 -4.94
CA VAL A 84 -2.76 -22.53 -6.29
C VAL A 84 -3.28 -23.53 -7.31
N THR A 85 -4.12 -23.07 -8.25
CA THR A 85 -4.78 -23.87 -9.28
C THR A 85 -4.43 -23.36 -10.68
N PRO A 86 -3.25 -23.71 -11.20
CA PRO A 86 -2.71 -23.13 -12.45
C PRO A 86 -3.43 -23.73 -13.67
N ASN A 87 -4.73 -23.43 -13.85
CA ASN A 87 -5.60 -23.91 -14.92
C ASN A 87 -5.88 -22.86 -16.00
N GLY A 88 -5.42 -21.61 -15.79
CA GLY A 88 -5.55 -20.50 -16.74
C GLY A 88 -6.93 -19.84 -16.73
N ASP A 89 -7.73 -19.97 -15.66
CA ASP A 89 -9.01 -19.30 -15.52
C ASP A 89 -8.91 -17.89 -14.93
N GLY A 90 -7.72 -17.47 -14.53
CA GLY A 90 -7.44 -16.16 -13.93
C GLY A 90 -7.66 -16.12 -12.42
N VAL A 91 -7.98 -17.25 -11.77
CA VAL A 91 -8.23 -17.34 -10.33
C VAL A 91 -7.24 -18.30 -9.69
N ASN A 92 -6.43 -17.82 -8.76
CA ASN A 92 -5.40 -18.59 -8.04
C ASN A 92 -4.42 -19.34 -8.96
N ASP A 93 -4.17 -18.84 -10.16
CA ASP A 93 -3.20 -19.44 -11.10
C ASP A 93 -1.75 -19.25 -10.63
N VAL A 94 -1.47 -18.21 -9.88
CA VAL A 94 -0.15 -17.74 -9.46
C VAL A 94 -0.07 -17.67 -7.93
N PHE A 95 1.11 -17.95 -7.38
CA PHE A 95 1.36 -17.78 -5.94
C PHE A 95 1.51 -16.28 -5.62
N THR A 96 0.41 -15.61 -5.40
CA THR A 96 0.38 -14.16 -5.11
C THR A 96 0.39 -13.89 -3.61
N ILE A 97 1.28 -13.03 -3.14
CA ILE A 97 1.28 -12.54 -1.75
C ILE A 97 0.48 -11.24 -1.73
N HIS A 98 -0.75 -11.31 -1.21
CA HIS A 98 -1.61 -10.13 -1.14
C HIS A 98 -1.05 -9.07 -0.19
N ASN A 99 -1.27 -7.82 -0.51
CA ASN A 99 -0.77 -6.62 0.17
C ASN A 99 0.77 -6.44 0.09
N LEU A 100 1.51 -7.27 -0.65
CA LEU A 100 2.96 -7.07 -0.79
C LEU A 100 3.27 -5.88 -1.70
N VAL A 101 2.69 -5.88 -2.90
CA VAL A 101 2.93 -4.83 -3.91
C VAL A 101 2.21 -3.56 -3.52
N GLU A 102 0.91 -3.64 -3.25
CA GLU A 102 0.08 -2.48 -2.90
C GLU A 102 0.42 -1.90 -1.53
N GLY A 103 0.83 -2.75 -0.59
CA GLY A 103 1.09 -2.36 0.81
C GLY A 103 2.37 -1.57 1.01
N GLN A 104 3.36 -1.74 0.11
CA GLN A 104 4.67 -1.08 0.13
C GLN A 104 5.45 -1.20 1.45
N ALA A 105 5.05 -2.15 2.30
CA ALA A 105 5.63 -2.32 3.62
C ALA A 105 7.05 -2.92 3.60
N PHE A 106 7.36 -3.70 2.55
CA PHE A 106 8.60 -4.46 2.43
C PHE A 106 9.25 -4.22 1.05
N PRO A 107 9.89 -3.06 0.86
CA PRO A 107 10.52 -2.70 -0.42
C PRO A 107 11.73 -3.58 -0.76
N ASP A 108 12.40 -4.16 0.21
CA ASP A 108 13.44 -5.19 0.04
C ASP A 108 12.81 -6.52 0.47
N ASN A 109 12.55 -7.39 -0.49
CA ASN A 109 11.89 -8.66 -0.23
C ASN A 109 12.47 -9.80 -1.08
N GLU A 110 12.33 -11.02 -0.58
CA GLU A 110 12.72 -12.23 -1.27
C GLU A 110 11.73 -13.36 -1.02
N LEU A 111 11.41 -14.12 -2.08
CA LEU A 111 10.58 -15.30 -2.03
C LEU A 111 11.36 -16.51 -2.56
N SER A 112 11.38 -17.58 -1.79
CA SER A 112 11.92 -18.88 -2.19
C SER A 112 10.84 -19.94 -2.10
N ILE A 113 10.71 -20.78 -3.12
CA ILE A 113 9.82 -21.95 -3.13
C ILE A 113 10.65 -23.22 -3.18
N TYR A 114 10.26 -24.20 -2.38
CA TYR A 114 10.95 -25.48 -2.24
C TYR A 114 9.99 -26.63 -2.50
N ASN A 115 10.49 -27.69 -3.12
CA ASN A 115 9.75 -28.93 -3.22
C ASN A 115 9.83 -29.75 -1.91
N ARG A 116 9.08 -30.84 -1.80
CA ARG A 116 9.06 -31.74 -0.61
C ARG A 116 10.41 -32.32 -0.22
N TYR A 117 11.42 -32.27 -1.10
CA TYR A 117 12.78 -32.75 -0.83
C TYR A 117 13.72 -31.63 -0.34
N GLY A 118 13.19 -30.42 -0.13
CA GLY A 118 13.98 -29.25 0.28
C GLY A 118 14.78 -28.60 -0.85
N LYS A 119 14.62 -29.05 -2.10
CA LYS A 119 15.24 -28.40 -3.26
C LYS A 119 14.50 -27.12 -3.60
N ARG A 120 15.22 -25.99 -3.65
CA ARG A 120 14.66 -24.72 -4.12
C ARG A 120 14.38 -24.79 -5.61
N ILE A 121 13.12 -24.54 -5.99
CA ILE A 121 12.64 -24.60 -7.38
C ILE A 121 12.32 -23.23 -7.96
N TYR A 122 12.11 -22.22 -7.10
CA TYR A 122 11.88 -20.85 -7.51
C TYR A 122 12.55 -19.89 -6.52
N PHE A 123 13.03 -18.76 -7.03
CA PHE A 123 13.60 -17.68 -6.23
C PHE A 123 13.43 -16.36 -6.96
N VAL A 124 12.98 -15.37 -6.26
CA VAL A 124 12.88 -13.99 -6.74
C VAL A 124 13.21 -13.02 -5.61
N GLN A 125 13.81 -11.91 -5.96
CA GLN A 125 14.07 -10.77 -5.09
C GLN A 125 13.37 -9.54 -5.64
N ASP A 126 13.08 -8.59 -4.76
CA ASP A 126 12.49 -7.29 -5.14
C ASP A 126 11.20 -7.43 -5.96
N ILE A 127 10.24 -8.22 -5.45
CA ILE A 127 8.91 -8.33 -6.04
C ILE A 127 8.26 -6.96 -6.03
N ARG A 128 7.95 -6.42 -7.22
CA ARG A 128 7.40 -5.09 -7.45
C ARG A 128 6.06 -5.12 -8.18
N ASN A 129 5.80 -6.21 -8.89
CA ASN A 129 4.63 -6.37 -9.75
C ASN A 129 4.06 -7.78 -9.60
N ASP A 130 2.81 -7.96 -9.98
CA ASP A 130 2.15 -9.27 -9.95
C ASP A 130 2.82 -10.30 -10.86
N SER A 131 3.49 -9.86 -11.94
CA SER A 131 4.26 -10.74 -12.83
C SER A 131 5.54 -11.33 -12.21
N ASP A 132 5.97 -10.80 -11.07
CA ASP A 132 7.18 -11.28 -10.37
C ASP A 132 6.87 -12.47 -9.44
N PHE A 133 5.59 -12.81 -9.26
CA PHE A 133 5.20 -13.95 -8.45
C PHE A 133 5.41 -15.29 -9.16
N TRP A 134 5.53 -16.34 -8.37
CA TRP A 134 5.72 -17.70 -8.90
C TRP A 134 4.48 -18.20 -9.62
N ASP A 135 4.66 -18.49 -10.93
CA ASP A 135 3.68 -19.16 -11.77
C ASP A 135 4.04 -20.65 -11.92
N PRO A 136 3.28 -21.57 -11.30
CA PRO A 136 3.52 -23.00 -11.43
C PRO A 136 3.24 -23.55 -12.83
N ALA A 137 2.41 -22.88 -13.64
CA ALA A 137 2.15 -23.28 -15.03
C ALA A 137 3.37 -23.01 -15.90
N ALA A 138 3.96 -21.81 -15.82
CA ALA A 138 5.14 -21.42 -16.56
C ALA A 138 6.36 -22.29 -16.22
N THR A 139 6.47 -22.76 -14.98
CA THR A 139 7.55 -23.63 -14.53
C THR A 139 7.23 -25.14 -14.69
N ASN A 140 6.08 -25.47 -15.29
CA ASN A 140 5.57 -26.84 -15.46
C ASN A 140 5.63 -27.68 -14.16
N THR A 141 5.29 -27.06 -13.06
CA THR A 141 5.35 -27.65 -11.72
C THR A 141 4.21 -28.65 -11.53
N PRO A 142 4.49 -29.91 -11.13
CA PRO A 142 3.47 -30.91 -10.91
C PRO A 142 2.61 -30.60 -9.67
N SER A 143 1.40 -31.21 -9.62
CA SER A 143 0.54 -31.16 -8.43
C SER A 143 1.25 -31.74 -7.20
N GLY A 144 1.00 -31.15 -6.04
CA GLY A 144 1.57 -31.57 -4.76
C GLY A 144 1.88 -30.41 -3.84
N THR A 145 2.44 -30.75 -2.68
CA THR A 145 2.77 -29.79 -1.63
C THR A 145 4.14 -29.18 -1.85
N TYR A 146 4.21 -27.86 -1.76
CA TYR A 146 5.42 -27.06 -1.82
C TYR A 146 5.54 -26.21 -0.56
N PHE A 147 6.76 -25.78 -0.27
CA PHE A 147 7.05 -24.95 0.90
C PHE A 147 7.61 -23.62 0.45
N TYR A 148 7.20 -22.55 1.10
CA TYR A 148 7.72 -21.23 0.83
C TYR A 148 8.46 -20.63 2.03
N ARG A 149 9.41 -19.78 1.72
CA ARG A 149 10.05 -18.85 2.64
C ARG A 149 10.03 -17.47 2.03
N PHE A 150 9.40 -16.54 2.71
CA PHE A 150 9.40 -15.13 2.38
C PHE A 150 10.16 -14.35 3.44
N VAL A 151 11.02 -13.44 3.01
CA VAL A 151 11.71 -12.47 3.87
C VAL A 151 11.38 -11.09 3.34
N GLY A 152 10.91 -10.22 4.21
CA GLY A 152 10.63 -8.83 3.90
C GLY A 152 11.37 -7.91 4.85
N ARG A 153 12.05 -6.89 4.31
CA ARG A 153 12.71 -5.83 5.07
C ARG A 153 12.00 -4.52 4.79
N GLY A 154 11.59 -3.87 5.86
CA GLY A 154 10.77 -2.68 5.76
C GLY A 154 11.19 -1.57 6.72
N PRO A 155 10.68 -0.35 6.54
CA PRO A 155 11.06 0.80 7.35
C PRO A 155 10.62 0.69 8.83
N ILE A 156 9.64 -0.17 9.13
CA ILE A 156 9.13 -0.38 10.48
C ILE A 156 9.72 -1.63 11.12
N ARG A 157 9.76 -2.74 10.35
CA ARG A 157 10.24 -4.05 10.84
C ARG A 157 10.64 -4.96 9.71
N ASP A 158 11.47 -5.94 10.03
CA ASP A 158 11.75 -7.09 9.18
C ASP A 158 10.81 -8.24 9.56
N VAL A 159 10.47 -9.07 8.56
CA VAL A 159 9.60 -10.23 8.73
C VAL A 159 10.17 -11.45 8.02
N GLU A 160 9.90 -12.62 8.55
CA GLU A 160 10.15 -13.90 7.90
C GLU A 160 8.89 -14.76 8.04
N PHE A 161 8.34 -15.21 6.90
CA PHE A 161 7.22 -16.14 6.85
C PHE A 161 7.63 -17.44 6.19
N LYS A 162 7.15 -18.54 6.75
CA LYS A 162 7.33 -19.90 6.21
C LYS A 162 5.99 -20.61 6.24
N GLY A 163 5.73 -21.37 5.19
CA GLY A 163 4.49 -22.13 5.12
C GLY A 163 4.51 -23.12 3.98
N SER A 164 3.36 -23.71 3.74
CA SER A 164 3.13 -24.64 2.61
C SER A 164 2.03 -24.14 1.71
N VAL A 165 2.11 -24.53 0.44
CA VAL A 165 1.09 -24.30 -0.57
C VAL A 165 0.85 -25.60 -1.34
N GLU A 166 -0.40 -25.88 -1.66
CA GLU A 166 -0.81 -27.04 -2.46
C GLU A 166 -1.03 -26.61 -3.90
N ILE A 167 -0.39 -27.29 -4.85
CA ILE A 167 -0.63 -27.12 -6.29
C ILE A 167 -1.63 -28.18 -6.74
N ILE A 168 -2.77 -27.77 -7.30
CA ILE A 168 -3.82 -28.63 -7.80
C ILE A 168 -4.05 -28.30 -9.28
N ARG A 169 -3.92 -29.30 -10.13
CA ARG A 169 -4.17 -29.22 -11.59
C ARG A 169 -5.35 -30.08 -11.98
#